data_6f5a8071b4b3aacbfb76de631090fc1a
#
_entry.id   6f5a8071b4b3aacbfb76de631090fc1a
#
_cell.length_a   1.000
_cell.length_b   1.000
_cell.length_c   1.000
_cell.angle_alpha   90.00
_cell.angle_beta   90.00
_cell.angle_gamma   90.00
#
_symmetry.space_group_name_H-M   'P 1'
#
loop_
_entity.id
_entity.type
_entity.pdbx_description
1 polymer ?
#
loop_
_entity_poly.entity_id
_entity_poly.type
_entity_poly.pdbx_seq_one_letter_code
_entity_poly.pdbx_strand_id
1 'polypeptide(L)'
;MALTKYKLGALIKQRREKYDGSEELPIRGVAREGFISPKQDGADLSIYNVYYLNDFVFNPARMELNSIALNTFWEKAICSSLYEIFYVVRTDLLLPEYLNLFIKRDEFARKCWFEAVGSARNYFRVADLSEFDIELPDLPTQQKYVDIYNAMVANQQSYERGLEDLKLVCDGYIEDLRRRVPCEKIGAYLVESDQRNTNGLSVEAVRGIATSKELIPTKANMDGVSLDNYKVVNPGQIAYVADTSRRGDKISLGFNDTQEQFLVSSISTVFGTKKEKLLPEYLMLFFTRAEFDRYARFNSWGSARETFDWSEMCNVEIPIPDIETQKAIAQMYTVYVTRAKINERLKAQIKEICPILIRGSLEEVK
;
A
#
# COMPACT_ATOMS: atom_id res chain seq x y z
N MET A 1 -23.01 -25.66 19.49
CA MET A 1 -22.52 -26.99 18.99
C MET A 1 -21.06 -27.12 19.42
N ALA A 2 -20.56 -28.33 19.65
CA ALA A 2 -19.18 -28.50 20.10
C ALA A 2 -18.20 -28.27 18.92
N LEU A 3 -17.06 -27.62 19.19
CA LEU A 3 -15.95 -27.54 18.25
C LEU A 3 -15.44 -28.94 17.90
N THR A 4 -15.20 -29.20 16.65
CA THR A 4 -14.63 -30.46 16.18
C THR A 4 -13.25 -30.23 15.62
N LYS A 5 -12.30 -31.04 16.07
CA LYS A 5 -10.91 -31.02 15.64
C LYS A 5 -10.67 -31.98 14.49
N TYR A 6 -10.03 -31.50 13.43
CA TYR A 6 -9.70 -32.32 12.27
C TYR A 6 -8.22 -32.17 11.91
N LYS A 7 -7.66 -33.19 11.23
CA LYS A 7 -6.46 -33.01 10.41
C LYS A 7 -6.84 -32.40 9.08
N LEU A 8 -6.10 -31.40 8.61
CA LEU A 8 -6.36 -30.77 7.32
C LEU A 8 -6.35 -31.78 6.17
N GLY A 9 -5.49 -32.80 6.23
CA GLY A 9 -5.43 -33.86 5.22
C GLY A 9 -6.74 -34.65 5.04
N ALA A 10 -7.64 -34.65 6.04
CA ALA A 10 -8.98 -35.23 5.90
C ALA A 10 -9.97 -34.32 5.16
N LEU A 11 -9.64 -33.04 5.00
CA LEU A 11 -10.51 -31.99 4.46
C LEU A 11 -10.07 -31.47 3.10
N ILE A 12 -8.79 -31.63 2.74
CA ILE A 12 -8.18 -31.09 1.51
C ILE A 12 -7.62 -32.19 0.63
N LYS A 13 -7.44 -31.89 -0.66
CA LYS A 13 -6.80 -32.77 -1.61
C LYS A 13 -5.86 -32.00 -2.55
N GLN A 14 -4.68 -32.56 -2.82
CA GLN A 14 -3.73 -32.01 -3.78
C GLN A 14 -4.26 -32.15 -5.20
N ARG A 15 -4.12 -31.10 -6.03
CA ARG A 15 -4.34 -31.15 -7.48
C ARG A 15 -3.00 -31.32 -8.20
N ARG A 16 -2.98 -32.23 -9.19
CA ARG A 16 -1.78 -32.52 -10.00
C ARG A 16 -2.17 -32.62 -11.47
N GLU A 17 -2.80 -31.58 -11.98
CA GLU A 17 -3.22 -31.51 -13.38
C GLU A 17 -2.23 -30.66 -14.14
N LYS A 18 -1.77 -31.14 -15.31
CA LYS A 18 -0.87 -30.42 -16.20
C LYS A 18 -1.66 -29.72 -17.30
N TYR A 19 -1.15 -28.57 -17.69
CA TYR A 19 -1.69 -27.84 -18.82
C TYR A 19 -1.40 -28.59 -20.12
N ASP A 20 -2.43 -28.76 -20.95
CA ASP A 20 -2.38 -29.52 -22.20
C ASP A 20 -2.29 -28.66 -23.46
N GLY A 21 -2.31 -27.31 -23.30
CA GLY A 21 -2.25 -26.39 -24.42
C GLY A 21 -3.56 -26.22 -25.20
N SER A 22 -4.68 -26.81 -24.75
CA SER A 22 -5.95 -26.83 -25.48
C SER A 22 -6.66 -25.48 -25.53
N GLU A 23 -6.38 -24.57 -24.62
CA GLU A 23 -7.03 -23.25 -24.50
C GLU A 23 -6.05 -22.19 -23.98
N GLU A 24 -6.26 -20.94 -24.29
CA GLU A 24 -5.49 -19.83 -23.72
C GLU A 24 -5.98 -19.54 -22.30
N LEU A 25 -5.10 -19.71 -21.30
CA LEU A 25 -5.42 -19.55 -19.89
C LEU A 25 -4.59 -18.43 -19.23
N PRO A 26 -5.16 -17.71 -18.25
CA PRO A 26 -4.41 -16.76 -17.46
C PRO A 26 -3.23 -17.43 -16.74
N ILE A 27 -2.03 -16.86 -16.90
CA ILE A 27 -0.83 -17.30 -16.19
C ILE A 27 -0.64 -16.43 -14.96
N ARG A 28 -0.53 -17.06 -13.77
CA ARG A 28 -0.31 -16.33 -12.51
C ARG A 28 0.70 -17.06 -11.63
N GLY A 29 1.50 -16.24 -10.92
CA GLY A 29 2.29 -16.69 -9.78
C GLY A 29 1.63 -16.27 -8.49
N VAL A 30 2.22 -16.67 -7.34
CA VAL A 30 1.76 -16.27 -6.00
C VAL A 30 2.90 -15.62 -5.23
N ALA A 31 2.61 -14.48 -4.61
CA ALA A 31 3.47 -13.77 -3.68
C ALA A 31 2.72 -13.56 -2.35
N ARG A 32 3.34 -12.81 -1.43
CA ARG A 32 2.73 -12.48 -0.13
C ARG A 32 1.37 -11.76 -0.26
N GLU A 33 1.27 -10.91 -1.27
CA GLU A 33 0.09 -10.07 -1.54
C GLU A 33 -1.03 -10.83 -2.28
N GLY A 34 -0.79 -12.10 -2.68
CA GLY A 34 -1.73 -12.89 -3.46
C GLY A 34 -1.21 -13.20 -4.87
N PHE A 35 -2.12 -13.31 -5.84
CA PHE A 35 -1.75 -13.61 -7.23
C PHE A 35 -1.02 -12.44 -7.91
N ILE A 36 0.05 -12.77 -8.64
CA ILE A 36 0.88 -11.81 -9.38
C ILE A 36 1.01 -12.24 -10.85
N SER A 37 1.28 -11.28 -11.73
CA SER A 37 1.65 -11.56 -13.11
C SER A 37 3.03 -12.24 -13.18
N PRO A 38 3.28 -13.12 -14.16
CA PRO A 38 4.58 -13.74 -14.33
C PRO A 38 5.66 -12.69 -14.63
N LYS A 39 6.87 -12.94 -14.15
CA LYS A 39 8.03 -12.04 -14.35
C LYS A 39 8.86 -12.41 -15.57
N GLN A 40 8.62 -13.56 -16.17
CA GLN A 40 9.38 -14.10 -17.32
C GLN A 40 8.42 -14.41 -18.46
N ASP A 41 8.78 -13.96 -19.65
CA ASP A 41 8.12 -14.31 -20.90
C ASP A 41 8.84 -15.49 -21.55
N GLY A 42 8.12 -16.28 -22.38
CA GLY A 42 8.70 -17.36 -23.19
C GLY A 42 8.97 -18.67 -22.45
N ALA A 43 8.33 -18.90 -21.29
CA ALA A 43 8.41 -20.19 -20.59
C ALA A 43 7.67 -21.30 -21.35
N ASP A 44 8.18 -22.54 -21.25
CA ASP A 44 7.46 -23.72 -21.72
C ASP A 44 6.24 -23.98 -20.83
N LEU A 45 5.06 -23.74 -21.36
CA LEU A 45 3.79 -23.86 -20.64
C LEU A 45 3.34 -25.32 -20.48
N SER A 46 3.88 -26.28 -21.24
CA SER A 46 3.49 -27.70 -21.15
C SER A 46 3.76 -28.35 -19.80
N ILE A 47 4.69 -27.76 -19.03
CA ILE A 47 5.02 -28.23 -17.67
C ILE A 47 4.18 -27.55 -16.58
N TYR A 48 3.37 -26.53 -16.92
CA TYR A 48 2.60 -25.76 -15.96
C TYR A 48 1.49 -26.59 -15.32
N ASN A 49 1.09 -26.19 -14.12
CA ASN A 49 0.00 -26.80 -13.38
C ASN A 49 -1.28 -26.00 -13.60
N VAL A 50 -2.40 -26.71 -13.76
CA VAL A 50 -3.76 -26.15 -13.86
C VAL A 50 -4.37 -26.02 -12.47
N TYR A 51 -5.06 -24.93 -12.22
CA TYR A 51 -5.87 -24.71 -11.03
C TYR A 51 -7.22 -24.07 -11.38
N TYR A 52 -8.20 -24.25 -10.51
CA TYR A 52 -9.58 -23.86 -10.72
C TYR A 52 -10.08 -22.89 -9.65
N LEU A 53 -11.29 -22.39 -9.84
CA LEU A 53 -11.98 -21.58 -8.82
C LEU A 53 -12.03 -22.35 -7.49
N ASN A 54 -11.76 -21.66 -6.40
CA ASN A 54 -11.64 -22.19 -5.04
C ASN A 54 -10.45 -23.14 -4.79
N ASP A 55 -9.50 -23.24 -5.71
CA ASP A 55 -8.21 -23.88 -5.45
C ASP A 55 -7.26 -22.91 -4.73
N PHE A 56 -6.44 -23.46 -3.84
CA PHE A 56 -5.30 -22.78 -3.26
C PHE A 56 -4.03 -23.06 -4.05
N VAL A 57 -3.30 -22.01 -4.35
CA VAL A 57 -1.99 -22.09 -5.03
C VAL A 57 -0.93 -21.51 -4.11
N PHE A 58 0.19 -22.19 -3.93
CA PHE A 58 1.26 -21.69 -3.09
C PHE A 58 2.66 -22.03 -3.60
N ASN A 59 3.64 -21.22 -3.19
CA ASN A 59 5.05 -21.45 -3.45
C ASN A 59 5.67 -22.25 -2.29
N PRO A 60 6.02 -23.54 -2.48
CA PRO A 60 6.54 -24.37 -1.41
C PRO A 60 7.87 -23.90 -0.84
N ALA A 61 8.66 -23.12 -1.60
CA ALA A 61 9.93 -22.57 -1.17
C ALA A 61 9.82 -21.17 -0.50
N ARG A 62 8.59 -20.64 -0.30
CA ARG A 62 8.36 -19.29 0.25
C ARG A 62 7.17 -19.23 1.20
N MET A 63 6.91 -20.30 1.91
CA MET A 63 5.81 -20.37 2.87
C MET A 63 6.07 -19.52 4.12
N GLU A 64 7.32 -19.23 4.46
CA GLU A 64 7.69 -18.27 5.50
C GLU A 64 7.20 -16.85 5.21
N LEU A 65 7.00 -16.52 3.93
CA LEU A 65 6.42 -15.26 3.48
C LEU A 65 4.89 -15.32 3.30
N ASN A 66 4.28 -16.44 3.68
CA ASN A 66 2.86 -16.73 3.43
C ASN A 66 2.45 -16.57 1.96
N SER A 67 3.32 -17.07 1.04
CA SER A 67 3.09 -17.02 -0.41
C SER A 67 2.09 -18.09 -0.84
N ILE A 68 0.84 -17.94 -0.41
CA ILE A 68 -0.30 -18.80 -0.68
C ILE A 68 -1.54 -17.94 -0.96
N ALA A 69 -2.35 -18.33 -1.96
CA ALA A 69 -3.56 -17.62 -2.33
C ALA A 69 -4.70 -18.58 -2.69
N LEU A 70 -5.91 -18.21 -2.29
CA LEU A 70 -7.17 -18.82 -2.76
C LEU A 70 -7.57 -18.15 -4.09
N ASN A 71 -7.82 -18.95 -5.11
CA ASN A 71 -8.35 -18.47 -6.38
C ASN A 71 -9.85 -18.16 -6.28
N THR A 72 -10.19 -16.89 -6.28
CA THR A 72 -11.56 -16.38 -6.31
C THR A 72 -11.88 -15.62 -7.60
N PHE A 73 -11.02 -15.70 -8.63
CA PHE A 73 -11.08 -14.83 -9.81
C PHE A 73 -11.31 -15.59 -11.11
N TRP A 74 -10.67 -16.74 -11.30
CA TRP A 74 -10.64 -17.45 -12.57
C TRP A 74 -11.28 -18.82 -12.44
N GLU A 75 -12.18 -19.15 -13.36
CA GLU A 75 -12.75 -20.50 -13.47
C GLU A 75 -11.63 -21.54 -13.65
N LYS A 76 -10.64 -21.21 -14.51
CA LYS A 76 -9.47 -22.02 -14.78
C LYS A 76 -8.28 -21.12 -15.09
N ALA A 77 -7.12 -21.47 -14.59
CA ALA A 77 -5.87 -20.74 -14.83
C ALA A 77 -4.67 -21.67 -14.64
N ILE A 78 -3.47 -21.18 -14.98
CA ILE A 78 -2.23 -21.96 -14.88
C ILE A 78 -1.15 -21.25 -14.09
N CYS A 79 -0.30 -22.01 -13.43
CA CYS A 79 0.87 -21.54 -12.70
C CYS A 79 2.08 -22.43 -13.00
N SER A 80 3.28 -21.90 -12.70
CA SER A 80 4.54 -22.65 -12.85
C SER A 80 4.47 -24.01 -12.15
N SER A 81 5.16 -25.01 -12.72
CA SER A 81 5.31 -26.35 -12.14
C SER A 81 5.93 -26.38 -10.74
N LEU A 82 6.54 -25.27 -10.33
CA LEU A 82 7.14 -25.11 -8.98
C LEU A 82 6.08 -24.86 -7.88
N TYR A 83 4.87 -24.46 -8.25
CA TYR A 83 3.80 -24.24 -7.27
C TYR A 83 3.06 -25.53 -6.96
N GLU A 84 2.62 -25.67 -5.72
CA GLU A 84 1.68 -26.72 -5.32
C GLU A 84 0.27 -26.17 -5.25
N ILE A 85 -0.70 -27.05 -5.53
CA ILE A 85 -2.12 -26.71 -5.61
C ILE A 85 -2.89 -27.71 -4.77
N PHE A 86 -3.86 -27.21 -3.99
CA PHE A 86 -4.81 -28.04 -3.27
C PHE A 86 -6.19 -27.38 -3.22
N TYR A 87 -7.20 -28.15 -2.93
CA TYR A 87 -8.57 -27.69 -2.76
C TYR A 87 -9.26 -28.37 -1.58
N VAL A 88 -10.29 -27.72 -1.05
CA VAL A 88 -11.14 -28.32 -0.01
C VAL A 88 -12.07 -29.33 -0.66
N VAL A 89 -11.99 -30.58 -0.23
CA VAL A 89 -12.84 -31.69 -0.71
C VAL A 89 -14.08 -31.89 0.16
N ARG A 90 -14.01 -31.49 1.46
CA ARG A 90 -15.11 -31.59 2.43
C ARG A 90 -15.73 -30.21 2.64
N THR A 91 -16.37 -29.68 1.59
CA THR A 91 -17.09 -28.39 1.66
C THR A 91 -18.33 -28.42 2.54
N ASP A 92 -18.76 -29.63 2.93
CA ASP A 92 -19.79 -29.88 3.94
C ASP A 92 -19.29 -29.62 5.38
N LEU A 93 -17.98 -29.46 5.59
CA LEU A 93 -17.35 -29.20 6.91
C LEU A 93 -16.53 -27.92 6.95
N LEU A 94 -15.92 -27.55 5.82
CA LEU A 94 -14.98 -26.44 5.75
C LEU A 94 -15.21 -25.61 4.48
N LEU A 95 -15.45 -24.32 4.65
CA LEU A 95 -15.48 -23.35 3.54
C LEU A 95 -14.06 -22.99 3.10
N PRO A 96 -13.74 -22.98 1.78
CA PRO A 96 -12.44 -22.53 1.27
C PRO A 96 -12.06 -21.12 1.78
N GLU A 97 -13.02 -20.21 1.81
CA GLU A 97 -12.82 -18.82 2.27
C GLU A 97 -12.50 -18.78 3.78
N TYR A 98 -13.10 -19.65 4.58
CA TYR A 98 -12.78 -19.75 6.02
C TYR A 98 -11.36 -20.32 6.22
N LEU A 99 -10.97 -21.32 5.44
CA LEU A 99 -9.59 -21.81 5.44
C LEU A 99 -8.61 -20.71 5.02
N ASN A 100 -8.99 -19.86 4.08
CA ASN A 100 -8.17 -18.70 3.69
C ASN A 100 -7.94 -17.70 4.85
N LEU A 101 -8.95 -17.45 5.69
CA LEU A 101 -8.78 -16.66 6.92
C LEU A 101 -7.81 -17.33 7.90
N PHE A 102 -7.89 -18.64 8.04
CA PHE A 102 -6.99 -19.42 8.90
C PHE A 102 -5.53 -19.35 8.43
N ILE A 103 -5.31 -19.44 7.11
CA ILE A 103 -4.00 -19.38 6.45
C ILE A 103 -3.36 -17.99 6.54
N LYS A 104 -4.13 -16.91 6.48
CA LYS A 104 -3.63 -15.53 6.53
C LYS A 104 -3.05 -15.10 7.87
N ARG A 105 -3.11 -15.94 8.90
CA ARG A 105 -2.53 -15.62 10.21
C ARG A 105 -1.01 -15.78 10.22
N ASP A 106 -0.31 -14.91 10.91
CA ASP A 106 1.16 -15.02 11.08
C ASP A 106 1.57 -16.32 11.79
N GLU A 107 0.72 -16.84 12.66
CA GLU A 107 0.94 -18.13 13.33
C GLU A 107 1.00 -19.29 12.33
N PHE A 108 0.16 -19.26 11.30
CA PHE A 108 0.19 -20.26 10.24
C PHE A 108 1.52 -20.19 9.46
N ALA A 109 1.95 -19.00 9.07
CA ALA A 109 3.22 -18.82 8.36
C ALA A 109 4.41 -19.30 9.21
N ARG A 110 4.43 -18.96 10.51
CA ARG A 110 5.48 -19.44 11.45
C ARG A 110 5.48 -20.95 11.56
N LYS A 111 4.30 -21.59 11.64
CA LYS A 111 4.18 -23.03 11.70
C LYS A 111 4.66 -23.69 10.41
N CYS A 112 4.29 -23.17 9.25
CA CYS A 112 4.78 -23.64 7.95
C CYS A 112 6.33 -23.57 7.84
N TRP A 113 6.91 -22.48 8.34
CA TRP A 113 8.36 -22.32 8.35
C TRP A 113 9.07 -23.34 9.28
N PHE A 114 8.47 -23.61 10.44
CA PHE A 114 9.00 -24.57 11.41
C PHE A 114 8.95 -26.01 10.88
N GLU A 115 7.88 -26.38 10.17
CA GLU A 115 7.69 -27.73 9.62
C GLU A 115 8.40 -27.93 8.27
N ALA A 116 8.86 -26.83 7.63
CA ALA A 116 9.55 -26.93 6.34
C ALA A 116 10.94 -27.58 6.49
N VAL A 117 11.21 -28.61 5.70
CA VAL A 117 12.45 -29.38 5.74
C VAL A 117 13.22 -29.30 4.43
N GLY A 118 14.55 -29.14 4.50
CA GLY A 118 15.42 -29.16 3.33
C GLY A 118 16.87 -28.75 3.66
N SER A 119 17.84 -29.36 2.98
CA SER A 119 19.27 -29.10 3.22
C SER A 119 19.80 -27.81 2.60
N ALA A 120 19.23 -27.38 1.45
CA ALA A 120 19.65 -26.18 0.74
C ALA A 120 18.55 -25.11 0.66
N ARG A 121 17.28 -25.52 0.67
CA ARG A 121 16.09 -24.68 0.75
C ARG A 121 15.02 -25.43 1.51
N ASN A 122 14.35 -24.76 2.42
CA ASN A 122 13.19 -25.31 3.09
C ASN A 122 12.01 -25.37 2.10
N TYR A 123 11.43 -26.56 1.95
CA TYR A 123 10.21 -26.78 1.16
C TYR A 123 9.10 -27.23 2.09
N PHE A 124 7.95 -26.57 1.97
CA PHE A 124 6.70 -26.93 2.64
C PHE A 124 5.71 -27.42 1.59
N ARG A 125 5.20 -28.65 1.75
CA ARG A 125 4.35 -29.31 0.75
C ARG A 125 2.93 -29.50 1.25
N VAL A 126 2.02 -29.87 0.35
CA VAL A 126 0.63 -30.24 0.72
C VAL A 126 0.62 -31.41 1.73
N ALA A 127 1.58 -32.32 1.66
CA ALA A 127 1.70 -33.41 2.64
C ALA A 127 1.94 -32.88 4.06
N ASP A 128 2.84 -31.87 4.20
CA ASP A 128 3.13 -31.25 5.50
C ASP A 128 1.92 -30.48 6.03
N LEU A 129 1.22 -29.76 5.13
CA LEU A 129 -0.04 -29.07 5.43
C LEU A 129 -1.12 -30.04 5.93
N SER A 130 -1.15 -31.26 5.39
CA SER A 130 -2.13 -32.28 5.74
C SER A 130 -2.03 -32.73 7.21
N GLU A 131 -0.88 -32.58 7.83
CA GLU A 131 -0.64 -32.90 9.25
C GLU A 131 -1.11 -31.80 10.22
N PHE A 132 -1.50 -30.62 9.71
CA PHE A 132 -1.96 -29.55 10.58
C PHE A 132 -3.35 -29.86 11.17
N ASP A 133 -3.48 -29.56 12.46
CA ASP A 133 -4.76 -29.60 13.15
C ASP A 133 -5.53 -28.29 12.94
N ILE A 134 -6.82 -28.40 12.70
CA ILE A 134 -7.75 -27.28 12.64
C ILE A 134 -9.01 -27.59 13.48
N GLU A 135 -9.44 -26.63 14.26
CA GLU A 135 -10.73 -26.67 14.95
C GLU A 135 -11.75 -25.90 14.12
N LEU A 136 -12.90 -26.49 13.89
CA LEU A 136 -13.94 -25.92 13.04
C LEU A 136 -15.23 -25.68 13.82
N PRO A 137 -15.80 -24.46 13.72
CA PRO A 137 -17.20 -24.23 14.04
C PRO A 137 -18.09 -24.77 12.90
N ASP A 138 -19.40 -24.75 13.09
CA ASP A 138 -20.34 -25.09 12.02
C ASP A 138 -20.27 -24.14 10.82
N LEU A 139 -20.78 -24.59 9.66
CA LEU A 139 -20.74 -23.81 8.42
C LEU A 139 -21.42 -22.43 8.51
N PRO A 140 -22.59 -22.29 9.18
CA PRO A 140 -23.19 -20.96 9.37
C PRO A 140 -22.27 -19.99 10.13
N THR A 141 -21.58 -20.46 11.15
CA THR A 141 -20.59 -19.65 11.88
C THR A 141 -19.40 -19.32 11.00
N GLN A 142 -18.86 -20.30 10.26
CA GLN A 142 -17.78 -20.02 9.29
C GLN A 142 -18.20 -18.94 8.29
N GLN A 143 -19.38 -19.07 7.67
CA GLN A 143 -19.90 -18.11 6.69
C GLN A 143 -20.03 -16.71 7.29
N LYS A 144 -20.57 -16.57 8.49
CA LYS A 144 -20.70 -15.29 9.20
C LYS A 144 -19.36 -14.54 9.28
N TYR A 145 -18.28 -15.23 9.63
CA TYR A 145 -16.96 -14.61 9.77
C TYR A 145 -16.28 -14.34 8.41
N VAL A 146 -16.54 -15.17 7.41
CA VAL A 146 -16.16 -14.90 6.01
C VAL A 146 -16.87 -13.65 5.49
N ASP A 147 -18.15 -13.48 5.75
CA ASP A 147 -18.94 -12.32 5.33
C ASP A 147 -18.43 -11.02 5.96
N ILE A 148 -18.07 -11.06 7.26
CA ILE A 148 -17.44 -9.92 7.94
C ILE A 148 -16.14 -9.53 7.23
N TYR A 149 -15.27 -10.49 6.95
CA TYR A 149 -14.00 -10.21 6.25
C TYR A 149 -14.24 -9.64 4.86
N ASN A 150 -15.12 -10.26 4.08
CA ASN A 150 -15.45 -9.81 2.73
C ASN A 150 -16.07 -8.41 2.71
N ALA A 151 -16.92 -8.07 3.69
CA ALA A 151 -17.46 -6.72 3.85
C ALA A 151 -16.37 -5.69 4.13
N MET A 152 -15.37 -6.02 4.96
CA MET A 152 -14.22 -5.14 5.22
C MET A 152 -13.38 -4.92 3.96
N VAL A 153 -13.09 -5.98 3.19
CA VAL A 153 -12.35 -5.91 1.92
C VAL A 153 -13.12 -5.09 0.90
N ALA A 154 -14.42 -5.32 0.73
CA ALA A 154 -15.26 -4.57 -0.19
C ALA A 154 -15.33 -3.08 0.16
N ASN A 155 -15.43 -2.75 1.46
CA ASN A 155 -15.38 -1.38 1.96
C ASN A 155 -14.05 -0.70 1.60
N GLN A 156 -12.92 -1.36 1.86
CA GLN A 156 -11.58 -0.84 1.51
C GLN A 156 -11.44 -0.61 -0.01
N GLN A 157 -11.86 -1.56 -0.83
CA GLN A 157 -11.83 -1.44 -2.29
C GLN A 157 -12.71 -0.27 -2.79
N SER A 158 -13.86 -0.02 -2.14
CA SER A 158 -14.70 1.14 -2.45
C SER A 158 -13.99 2.46 -2.14
N TYR A 159 -13.27 2.54 -1.02
CA TYR A 159 -12.44 3.71 -0.70
C TYR A 159 -11.32 3.91 -1.72
N GLU A 160 -10.66 2.85 -2.14
CA GLU A 160 -9.56 2.91 -3.11
C GLU A 160 -10.03 3.40 -4.48
N ARG A 161 -11.13 2.85 -5.00
CA ARG A 161 -11.77 3.36 -6.25
C ARG A 161 -12.19 4.82 -6.13
N GLY A 162 -12.82 5.19 -5.01
CA GLY A 162 -13.20 6.59 -4.77
C GLY A 162 -12.02 7.56 -4.70
N LEU A 163 -10.82 7.10 -4.34
CA LEU A 163 -9.60 7.90 -4.41
C LEU A 163 -9.13 8.11 -5.85
N GLU A 164 -9.20 7.08 -6.70
CA GLU A 164 -8.88 7.18 -8.12
C GLU A 164 -9.82 8.17 -8.83
N ASP A 165 -11.12 8.07 -8.55
CA ASP A 165 -12.14 8.98 -9.09
C ASP A 165 -11.90 10.43 -8.64
N LEU A 166 -11.61 10.66 -7.36
CA LEU A 166 -11.29 11.99 -6.84
C LEU A 166 -10.05 12.58 -7.51
N LYS A 167 -9.02 11.77 -7.72
CA LYS A 167 -7.81 12.19 -8.41
C LYS A 167 -8.12 12.62 -9.84
N LEU A 168 -8.91 11.83 -10.56
CA LEU A 168 -9.32 12.15 -11.94
C LEU A 168 -10.10 13.47 -12.00
N VAL A 169 -11.03 13.68 -11.07
CA VAL A 169 -11.80 14.93 -10.97
C VAL A 169 -10.88 16.12 -10.69
N CYS A 170 -9.95 15.99 -9.75
CA CYS A 170 -8.98 17.04 -9.44
C CYS A 170 -8.09 17.38 -10.65
N ASP A 171 -7.59 16.37 -11.35
CA ASP A 171 -6.76 16.55 -12.54
C ASP A 171 -7.54 17.24 -13.66
N GLY A 172 -8.79 16.82 -13.92
CA GLY A 172 -9.67 17.45 -14.91
C GLY A 172 -9.98 18.91 -14.59
N TYR A 173 -10.21 19.22 -13.31
CA TYR A 173 -10.49 20.59 -12.87
C TYR A 173 -9.27 21.51 -13.03
N ILE A 174 -8.07 21.02 -12.72
CA ILE A 174 -6.83 21.78 -12.91
C ILE A 174 -6.59 22.06 -14.39
N GLU A 175 -6.81 21.08 -15.27
CA GLU A 175 -6.66 21.29 -16.72
C GLU A 175 -7.65 22.32 -17.27
N ASP A 176 -8.89 22.31 -16.76
CA ASP A 176 -9.89 23.30 -17.11
C ASP A 176 -9.49 24.72 -16.62
N LEU A 177 -8.97 24.83 -15.39
CA LEU A 177 -8.43 26.08 -14.87
C LEU A 177 -7.28 26.63 -15.73
N ARG A 178 -6.35 25.79 -16.15
CA ARG A 178 -5.23 26.19 -17.01
C ARG A 178 -5.68 26.81 -18.34
N ARG A 179 -6.87 26.43 -18.83
CA ARG A 179 -7.45 26.98 -20.07
C ARG A 179 -8.12 28.33 -19.85
N ARG A 180 -8.61 28.59 -18.63
CA ARG A 180 -9.43 29.79 -18.32
C ARG A 180 -8.66 30.87 -17.58
N VAL A 181 -7.66 30.48 -16.78
CA VAL A 181 -6.90 31.37 -15.90
C VAL A 181 -5.44 31.38 -16.34
N PRO A 182 -4.80 32.54 -16.55
CA PRO A 182 -3.38 32.62 -16.86
C PRO A 182 -2.54 31.94 -15.79
N CYS A 183 -1.54 31.17 -16.20
CA CYS A 183 -0.55 30.61 -15.29
C CYS A 183 0.48 31.67 -14.90
N GLU A 184 0.81 31.71 -13.63
CA GLU A 184 1.80 32.64 -13.06
C GLU A 184 2.86 31.85 -12.29
N LYS A 185 4.09 32.41 -12.25
CA LYS A 185 5.18 31.83 -11.46
C LYS A 185 4.85 31.94 -9.96
N ILE A 186 4.91 30.81 -9.25
CA ILE A 186 4.54 30.77 -7.84
C ILE A 186 5.51 31.51 -6.92
N GLY A 187 6.76 31.75 -7.35
CA GLY A 187 7.78 32.41 -6.54
C GLY A 187 7.36 33.75 -5.94
N ALA A 188 6.52 34.54 -6.65
CA ALA A 188 5.98 35.80 -6.14
C ALA A 188 5.07 35.60 -4.91
N TYR A 189 4.52 34.41 -4.73
CA TYR A 189 3.55 34.03 -3.70
C TYR A 189 4.16 33.18 -2.59
N LEU A 190 5.41 32.73 -2.73
CA LEU A 190 6.10 31.90 -1.75
C LEU A 190 6.94 32.76 -0.79
N VAL A 191 7.14 32.23 0.41
CA VAL A 191 8.02 32.80 1.44
C VAL A 191 8.89 31.69 2.01
N GLU A 192 10.18 31.69 1.70
CA GLU A 192 11.12 30.72 2.26
C GLU A 192 11.29 30.95 3.77
N SER A 193 11.47 29.86 4.51
CA SER A 193 11.68 29.86 5.97
C SER A 193 12.97 29.10 6.30
N ASP A 194 13.86 29.75 7.04
CA ASP A 194 15.06 29.13 7.60
C ASP A 194 15.04 29.11 9.13
N GLN A 195 13.83 29.08 9.74
CA GLN A 195 13.66 28.98 11.18
C GLN A 195 14.28 27.70 11.70
N ARG A 196 15.23 27.84 12.65
CA ARG A 196 15.92 26.72 13.27
C ARG A 196 15.28 26.36 14.61
N ASN A 197 15.60 25.16 15.10
CA ASN A 197 15.08 24.65 16.37
C ASN A 197 15.71 25.36 17.58
N THR A 198 15.44 26.63 17.72
CA THR A 198 15.88 27.42 18.89
C THR A 198 14.96 27.25 20.10
N ASN A 199 13.76 26.68 19.89
CA ASN A 199 12.75 26.50 20.94
C ASN A 199 12.85 25.14 21.64
N GLY A 200 13.84 24.30 21.28
CA GLY A 200 14.09 23.01 21.96
C GLY A 200 13.04 21.96 21.70
N LEU A 201 12.45 21.93 20.49
CA LEU A 201 11.58 20.82 20.06
C LEU A 201 12.38 19.52 20.10
N SER A 202 11.74 18.45 20.61
CA SER A 202 12.36 17.16 20.85
C SER A 202 12.33 16.24 19.62
N VAL A 203 12.89 15.04 19.76
CA VAL A 203 12.98 14.05 18.68
C VAL A 203 11.61 13.59 18.18
N GLU A 204 10.57 13.66 19.01
CA GLU A 204 9.20 13.32 18.64
C GLU A 204 8.62 14.26 17.59
N ALA A 205 9.16 15.48 17.48
CA ALA A 205 8.78 16.45 16.44
C ALA A 205 9.47 16.16 15.08
N VAL A 206 10.50 15.31 15.04
CA VAL A 206 11.26 15.05 13.81
C VAL A 206 10.44 14.27 12.80
N ARG A 207 10.40 14.79 11.56
CA ARG A 207 9.70 14.17 10.44
C ARG A 207 10.66 13.92 9.27
N GLY A 208 10.45 12.79 8.62
CA GLY A 208 10.95 12.53 7.28
C GLY A 208 10.00 13.14 6.23
N ILE A 209 10.53 13.48 5.08
CA ILE A 209 9.76 13.99 3.95
C ILE A 209 9.64 12.87 2.91
N ALA A 210 8.43 12.36 2.69
CA ALA A 210 8.20 11.21 1.84
C ALA A 210 7.91 11.60 0.37
N THR A 211 8.12 10.66 -0.55
CA THR A 211 7.69 10.78 -1.95
C THR A 211 6.18 10.64 -2.12
N SER A 212 5.48 10.16 -1.09
CA SER A 212 4.01 10.18 -1.00
C SER A 212 3.43 11.58 -0.74
N LYS A 213 4.29 12.62 -0.67
CA LYS A 213 3.91 14.02 -0.38
C LYS A 213 3.42 14.25 1.05
N GLU A 214 4.01 13.56 2.00
CA GLU A 214 3.66 13.60 3.41
C GLU A 214 4.87 13.84 4.31
N LEU A 215 4.63 14.46 5.46
CA LEU A 215 5.54 14.50 6.60
C LEU A 215 5.28 13.25 7.44
N ILE A 216 6.23 12.31 7.47
CA ILE A 216 6.10 11.04 8.17
C ILE A 216 7.01 10.98 9.41
N PRO A 217 6.71 10.18 10.43
CA PRO A 217 7.65 9.94 11.52
C PRO A 217 9.02 9.53 10.98
N THR A 218 10.09 10.05 11.58
CA THR A 218 11.44 9.71 11.12
C THR A 218 11.73 8.22 11.30
N LYS A 219 12.43 7.62 10.32
CA LYS A 219 12.95 6.25 10.40
C LYS A 219 14.45 6.21 10.72
N ALA A 220 15.07 7.39 10.82
CA ALA A 220 16.49 7.50 11.15
C ALA A 220 16.71 7.25 12.64
N ASN A 221 17.84 6.63 12.98
CA ASN A 221 18.31 6.63 14.36
C ASN A 221 18.71 8.06 14.74
N MET A 222 18.09 8.60 15.78
CA MET A 222 18.29 9.96 16.25
C MET A 222 19.16 10.03 17.52
N ASP A 223 19.71 8.90 17.98
CA ASP A 223 20.56 8.85 19.18
C ASP A 223 21.80 9.72 19.01
N GLY A 224 22.01 10.67 19.92
CA GLY A 224 23.15 11.58 19.89
C GLY A 224 23.15 12.63 18.78
N VAL A 225 22.06 12.78 18.02
CA VAL A 225 21.91 13.79 16.97
C VAL A 225 21.48 15.12 17.58
N SER A 226 22.28 16.22 17.40
CA SER A 226 21.83 17.57 17.73
C SER A 226 20.73 18.01 16.78
N LEU A 227 19.64 18.51 17.35
CA LEU A 227 18.47 19.02 16.62
C LEU A 227 18.53 20.54 16.38
N ASP A 228 19.54 21.25 16.89
CA ASP A 228 19.62 22.73 16.84
C ASP A 228 19.62 23.27 15.40
N ASN A 229 20.24 22.52 14.49
CA ASN A 229 20.32 22.87 13.06
C ASN A 229 19.12 22.40 12.23
N TYR A 230 18.19 21.65 12.84
CA TYR A 230 16.98 21.24 12.14
C TYR A 230 16.09 22.46 11.84
N LYS A 231 15.40 22.41 10.72
CA LYS A 231 14.46 23.48 10.32
C LYS A 231 13.07 23.18 10.89
N VAL A 232 12.43 24.24 11.37
CA VAL A 232 11.04 24.16 11.87
C VAL A 232 10.07 24.28 10.71
N VAL A 233 9.08 23.37 10.68
CA VAL A 233 7.95 23.41 9.76
C VAL A 233 6.71 23.78 10.57
N ASN A 234 6.29 25.03 10.47
CA ASN A 234 5.09 25.53 11.14
C ASN A 234 3.79 25.04 10.48
N PRO A 235 2.64 25.11 11.19
CA PRO A 235 1.33 24.88 10.58
C PRO A 235 1.12 25.66 9.29
N GLY A 236 0.71 24.96 8.22
CA GLY A 236 0.50 25.56 6.91
C GLY A 236 1.75 25.77 6.07
N GLN A 237 2.93 25.29 6.50
CA GLN A 237 4.15 25.31 5.70
C GLN A 237 4.37 23.98 4.97
N ILE A 238 5.16 24.07 3.90
CA ILE A 238 5.56 22.97 3.04
C ILE A 238 7.08 22.79 3.20
N ALA A 239 7.52 21.54 3.24
CA ALA A 239 8.93 21.18 3.24
C ALA A 239 9.23 20.22 2.09
N TYR A 240 10.38 20.41 1.40
CA TYR A 240 10.82 19.47 0.39
C TYR A 240 12.32 19.22 0.45
N VAL A 241 12.76 18.12 -0.17
CA VAL A 241 14.17 17.78 -0.33
C VAL A 241 14.55 18.01 -1.78
N ALA A 242 15.51 18.88 -2.02
CA ALA A 242 15.95 19.26 -3.35
C ALA A 242 16.57 18.09 -4.15
N ASP A 243 17.25 17.12 -3.48
CA ASP A 243 17.86 15.96 -4.11
C ASP A 243 16.80 15.06 -4.76
N THR A 244 16.82 14.93 -6.08
CA THR A 244 15.94 14.08 -6.89
C THR A 244 16.64 12.81 -7.41
N SER A 245 17.95 12.77 -7.42
CA SER A 245 18.76 11.74 -8.08
C SER A 245 18.58 10.32 -7.51
N ARG A 246 18.19 10.18 -6.23
CA ARG A 246 18.08 8.89 -5.52
C ARG A 246 16.64 8.44 -5.29
N ARG A 247 15.65 9.18 -5.79
CA ARG A 247 14.23 9.01 -5.43
C ARG A 247 13.35 8.56 -6.59
N GLY A 248 13.97 8.16 -7.70
CA GLY A 248 13.27 7.82 -8.95
C GLY A 248 12.61 9.07 -9.55
N ASP A 249 11.38 8.92 -10.02
CA ASP A 249 10.63 9.98 -10.72
C ASP A 249 9.84 10.91 -9.79
N LYS A 250 10.04 10.81 -8.45
CA LYS A 250 9.21 11.54 -7.47
C LYS A 250 10.06 12.42 -6.56
N ILE A 251 9.72 13.71 -6.48
CA ILE A 251 10.29 14.61 -5.48
C ILE A 251 9.67 14.36 -4.09
N SER A 252 10.51 14.38 -3.05
CA SER A 252 10.02 14.34 -1.66
C SER A 252 9.57 15.71 -1.23
N LEU A 253 8.30 15.82 -0.89
CA LEU A 253 7.64 17.04 -0.44
C LEU A 253 6.56 16.67 0.59
N GLY A 254 6.32 17.53 1.57
CA GLY A 254 5.29 17.31 2.57
C GLY A 254 4.72 18.63 3.08
N PHE A 255 3.43 18.63 3.39
CA PHE A 255 2.68 19.75 3.91
C PHE A 255 2.33 19.52 5.38
N ASN A 256 2.52 20.52 6.22
CA ASN A 256 2.07 20.47 7.61
C ASN A 256 0.61 20.94 7.70
N ASP A 257 -0.31 19.98 7.62
CA ASP A 257 -1.77 20.17 7.75
C ASP A 257 -2.25 20.13 9.21
N THR A 258 -1.31 20.09 10.19
CA THR A 258 -1.62 20.02 11.62
C THR A 258 -1.47 21.38 12.31
N GLN A 259 -1.76 21.43 13.62
CA GLN A 259 -1.51 22.61 14.45
C GLN A 259 -0.17 22.53 15.22
N GLU A 260 0.60 21.46 15.02
CA GLU A 260 1.87 21.21 15.68
C GLU A 260 3.04 21.72 14.84
N GLN A 261 4.16 22.02 15.48
CA GLN A 261 5.42 22.30 14.81
C GLN A 261 6.20 21.01 14.62
N PHE A 262 6.79 20.82 13.44
CA PHE A 262 7.66 19.70 13.15
C PHE A 262 9.08 20.14 12.84
N LEU A 263 10.01 19.20 12.94
CA LEU A 263 11.42 19.36 12.58
C LEU A 263 11.75 18.53 11.35
N VAL A 264 12.44 19.15 10.39
CA VAL A 264 13.01 18.46 9.23
C VAL A 264 14.51 18.72 9.15
N SER A 265 15.23 17.83 8.46
CA SER A 265 16.68 17.96 8.28
C SER A 265 17.06 19.34 7.72
N SER A 266 18.22 19.86 8.13
CA SER A 266 18.78 21.15 7.67
C SER A 266 18.97 21.25 6.16
N ILE A 267 19.08 20.13 5.44
CA ILE A 267 19.19 20.08 3.98
C ILE A 267 17.86 20.29 3.25
N SER A 268 16.74 20.26 3.97
CA SER A 268 15.42 20.48 3.40
C SER A 268 15.15 21.96 3.22
N THR A 269 14.38 22.32 2.19
CA THR A 269 13.83 23.67 2.05
C THR A 269 12.44 23.71 2.63
N VAL A 270 12.18 24.73 3.47
CA VAL A 270 10.87 24.98 4.11
C VAL A 270 10.33 26.30 3.59
N PHE A 271 9.07 26.35 3.27
CA PHE A 271 8.42 27.57 2.79
C PHE A 271 6.94 27.62 3.15
N GLY A 272 6.40 28.81 3.21
CA GLY A 272 4.97 29.08 3.29
C GLY A 272 4.48 29.82 2.06
N THR A 273 3.19 30.13 2.04
CA THR A 273 2.56 30.94 0.99
C THR A 273 2.04 32.26 1.58
N LYS A 274 1.91 33.29 0.74
CA LYS A 274 1.14 34.50 1.04
C LYS A 274 -0.35 34.13 0.96
N LYS A 275 -0.93 33.71 2.09
CA LYS A 275 -2.27 33.08 2.17
C LYS A 275 -3.40 33.95 1.63
N GLU A 276 -3.21 35.27 1.58
CA GLU A 276 -4.14 36.21 0.95
C GLU A 276 -4.14 36.15 -0.58
N LYS A 277 -3.17 35.45 -1.19
CA LYS A 277 -3.02 35.31 -2.64
C LYS A 277 -2.99 33.85 -3.09
N LEU A 278 -2.33 32.98 -2.32
CA LEU A 278 -2.16 31.57 -2.66
C LEU A 278 -2.33 30.71 -1.41
N LEU A 279 -3.33 29.83 -1.42
CA LEU A 279 -3.57 28.86 -0.35
C LEU A 279 -2.59 27.69 -0.48
N PRO A 280 -1.93 27.25 0.61
CA PRO A 280 -1.00 26.13 0.55
C PRO A 280 -1.73 24.82 0.17
N GLU A 281 -2.97 24.61 0.60
CA GLU A 281 -3.77 23.44 0.25
C GLU A 281 -4.10 23.41 -1.26
N TYR A 282 -4.35 24.56 -1.86
CA TYR A 282 -4.53 24.67 -3.31
C TYR A 282 -3.23 24.33 -4.04
N LEU A 283 -2.09 24.83 -3.58
CA LEU A 283 -0.78 24.55 -4.15
C LEU A 283 -0.44 23.05 -4.06
N MET A 284 -0.80 22.39 -2.97
CA MET A 284 -0.57 20.95 -2.78
C MET A 284 -1.28 20.09 -3.82
N LEU A 285 -2.43 20.51 -4.35
CA LEU A 285 -3.08 19.81 -5.46
C LEU A 285 -2.18 19.69 -6.70
N PHE A 286 -1.41 20.73 -7.02
CA PHE A 286 -0.44 20.69 -8.12
C PHE A 286 0.75 19.80 -7.77
N PHE A 287 1.25 19.88 -6.55
CA PHE A 287 2.43 19.13 -6.11
C PHE A 287 2.18 17.63 -5.95
N THR A 288 0.93 17.18 -5.78
CA THR A 288 0.58 15.76 -5.72
C THR A 288 0.46 15.11 -7.09
N ARG A 289 0.46 15.90 -8.19
CA ARG A 289 0.31 15.40 -9.55
C ARG A 289 1.62 14.81 -10.09
N ALA A 290 1.51 13.76 -10.90
CA ALA A 290 2.66 13.17 -11.58
C ALA A 290 3.38 14.14 -12.54
N GLU A 291 2.65 15.15 -13.06
CA GLU A 291 3.26 16.19 -13.90
C GLU A 291 4.25 17.04 -13.12
N PHE A 292 3.94 17.37 -11.87
CA PHE A 292 4.88 18.10 -11.02
C PHE A 292 6.13 17.27 -10.73
N ASP A 293 5.98 15.99 -10.49
CA ASP A 293 7.13 15.08 -10.31
C ASP A 293 8.01 15.06 -11.56
N ARG A 294 7.42 14.96 -12.75
CA ARG A 294 8.17 15.03 -14.04
C ARG A 294 8.81 16.39 -14.25
N TYR A 295 8.10 17.49 -13.94
CA TYR A 295 8.64 18.84 -14.02
C TYR A 295 9.85 19.02 -13.11
N ALA A 296 9.73 18.62 -11.83
CA ALA A 296 10.80 18.69 -10.87
C ALA A 296 12.02 17.86 -11.31
N ARG A 297 11.78 16.65 -11.85
CA ARG A 297 12.86 15.81 -12.37
C ARG A 297 13.54 16.40 -13.60
N PHE A 298 12.78 16.97 -14.53
CA PHE A 298 13.30 17.63 -15.74
C PHE A 298 14.12 18.87 -15.42
N ASN A 299 13.70 19.66 -14.44
CA ASN A 299 14.39 20.88 -14.00
C ASN A 299 15.34 20.63 -12.81
N SER A 300 15.88 19.43 -12.70
CA SER A 300 16.91 19.09 -11.71
C SER A 300 18.30 19.06 -12.37
N TRP A 301 19.26 19.75 -11.79
CA TRP A 301 20.59 19.94 -12.34
C TRP A 301 21.68 19.51 -11.36
N GLY A 302 22.83 19.10 -11.87
CA GLY A 302 24.01 18.74 -11.09
C GLY A 302 24.75 17.53 -11.64
N SER A 303 26.08 17.52 -11.54
CA SER A 303 26.92 16.45 -12.10
C SER A 303 27.03 15.22 -11.19
N ALA A 304 26.98 15.41 -9.87
CA ALA A 304 27.10 14.31 -8.88
C ALA A 304 25.77 13.98 -8.19
N ARG A 305 24.94 14.99 -8.00
CA ARG A 305 23.57 14.88 -7.47
C ARG A 305 22.72 15.91 -8.17
N GLU A 306 21.66 15.43 -8.80
CA GLU A 306 20.70 16.31 -9.41
C GLU A 306 19.76 16.87 -8.35
N THR A 307 19.61 18.18 -8.32
CA THR A 307 18.80 18.91 -7.35
C THR A 307 17.79 19.80 -8.06
N PHE A 308 16.58 19.81 -7.54
CA PHE A 308 15.52 20.75 -7.87
C PHE A 308 15.61 21.95 -6.92
N ASP A 309 16.29 22.99 -7.35
CA ASP A 309 16.63 24.13 -6.51
C ASP A 309 15.42 25.01 -6.17
N TRP A 310 15.58 25.85 -5.15
CA TRP A 310 14.57 26.83 -4.76
C TRP A 310 14.19 27.79 -5.90
N SER A 311 15.15 28.20 -6.71
CA SER A 311 14.92 29.03 -7.89
C SER A 311 13.99 28.33 -8.90
N GLU A 312 14.16 27.03 -9.12
CA GLU A 312 13.30 26.23 -10.00
C GLU A 312 11.91 26.01 -9.39
N MET A 313 11.84 25.85 -8.07
CA MET A 313 10.54 25.83 -7.37
C MET A 313 9.78 27.15 -7.60
N CYS A 314 10.46 28.29 -7.51
CA CYS A 314 9.87 29.60 -7.77
C CYS A 314 9.43 29.81 -9.23
N ASN A 315 9.99 29.08 -10.17
CA ASN A 315 9.65 29.14 -11.59
C ASN A 315 8.46 28.26 -11.99
N VAL A 316 7.95 27.42 -11.08
CA VAL A 316 6.75 26.61 -11.34
C VAL A 316 5.58 27.53 -11.68
N GLU A 317 4.89 27.23 -12.78
CA GLU A 317 3.75 28.02 -13.24
C GLU A 317 2.44 27.26 -13.02
N ILE A 318 1.50 27.90 -12.31
CA ILE A 318 0.15 27.38 -12.08
C ILE A 318 -0.89 28.49 -12.29
N PRO A 319 -2.15 28.15 -12.62
CA PRO A 319 -3.20 29.14 -12.62
C PRO A 319 -3.46 29.64 -11.18
N ILE A 320 -3.62 30.95 -11.01
CA ILE A 320 -3.91 31.60 -9.71
C ILE A 320 -5.31 32.24 -9.78
N PRO A 321 -6.39 31.50 -9.55
CA PRO A 321 -7.74 32.05 -9.47
C PRO A 321 -7.92 32.84 -8.17
N ASP A 322 -9.08 33.49 -8.03
CA ASP A 322 -9.46 34.16 -6.77
C ASP A 322 -9.47 33.19 -5.58
N ILE A 323 -9.35 33.75 -4.37
CA ILE A 323 -9.23 32.97 -3.12
C ILE A 323 -10.45 32.08 -2.86
N GLU A 324 -11.65 32.46 -3.23
CA GLU A 324 -12.85 31.67 -3.03
C GLU A 324 -12.83 30.42 -3.94
N THR A 325 -12.41 30.58 -5.18
CA THR A 325 -12.17 29.47 -6.10
C THR A 325 -11.07 28.52 -5.55
N GLN A 326 -9.96 29.09 -5.08
CA GLN A 326 -8.91 28.29 -4.44
C GLN A 326 -9.42 27.50 -3.23
N LYS A 327 -10.23 28.10 -2.36
CA LYS A 327 -10.84 27.43 -1.19
C LYS A 327 -11.72 26.25 -1.61
N ALA A 328 -12.57 26.44 -2.60
CA ALA A 328 -13.44 25.38 -3.11
C ALA A 328 -12.62 24.18 -3.62
N ILE A 329 -11.53 24.44 -4.33
CA ILE A 329 -10.63 23.41 -4.85
C ILE A 329 -9.82 22.76 -3.73
N ALA A 330 -9.33 23.54 -2.77
CA ALA A 330 -8.57 23.05 -1.61
C ALA A 330 -9.41 22.09 -0.75
N GLN A 331 -10.73 22.26 -0.69
CA GLN A 331 -11.63 21.31 -0.03
C GLN A 331 -11.55 19.90 -0.68
N MET A 332 -11.41 19.81 -2.00
CA MET A 332 -11.24 18.52 -2.69
C MET A 332 -9.95 17.84 -2.25
N TYR A 333 -8.86 18.59 -2.11
CA TYR A 333 -7.59 18.07 -1.60
C TYR A 333 -7.72 17.53 -0.18
N THR A 334 -8.40 18.26 0.69
CA THR A 334 -8.65 17.82 2.08
C THR A 334 -9.45 16.51 2.12
N VAL A 335 -10.48 16.38 1.27
CA VAL A 335 -11.26 15.14 1.14
C VAL A 335 -10.39 13.99 0.63
N TYR A 336 -9.55 14.25 -0.39
CA TYR A 336 -8.63 13.26 -0.93
C TYR A 336 -7.67 12.74 0.14
N VAL A 337 -6.97 13.63 0.86
CA VAL A 337 -6.02 13.26 1.93
C VAL A 337 -6.72 12.49 3.06
N THR A 338 -7.90 12.93 3.48
CA THR A 338 -8.67 12.25 4.52
C THR A 338 -9.05 10.83 4.10
N ARG A 339 -9.55 10.66 2.89
CA ARG A 339 -9.90 9.34 2.34
C ARG A 339 -8.68 8.44 2.15
N ALA A 340 -7.54 8.99 1.74
CA ALA A 340 -6.29 8.25 1.64
C ALA A 340 -5.85 7.72 3.02
N LYS A 341 -5.89 8.56 4.06
CA LYS A 341 -5.59 8.14 5.45
C LYS A 341 -6.55 7.04 5.94
N ILE A 342 -7.84 7.13 5.62
CA ILE A 342 -8.83 6.09 5.97
C ILE A 342 -8.51 4.79 5.22
N ASN A 343 -8.21 4.84 3.92
CA ASN A 343 -7.88 3.68 3.10
C ASN A 343 -6.67 2.92 3.65
N GLU A 344 -5.60 3.63 4.03
CA GLU A 344 -4.42 3.00 4.62
C GLU A 344 -4.72 2.35 5.99
N ARG A 345 -5.58 2.96 6.82
CA ARG A 345 -6.05 2.34 8.07
C ARG A 345 -6.86 1.08 7.81
N LEU A 346 -7.76 1.08 6.83
CA LEU A 346 -8.54 -0.10 6.45
C LEU A 346 -7.63 -1.23 5.96
N LYS A 347 -6.63 -0.94 5.12
CA LYS A 347 -5.63 -1.92 4.67
C LYS A 347 -4.89 -2.55 5.85
N ALA A 348 -4.44 -1.75 6.81
CA ALA A 348 -3.76 -2.23 8.01
C ALA A 348 -4.68 -3.11 8.87
N GLN A 349 -5.92 -2.71 9.10
CA GLN A 349 -6.90 -3.48 9.85
C GLN A 349 -7.21 -4.82 9.20
N ILE A 350 -7.42 -4.86 7.88
CA ILE A 350 -7.68 -6.09 7.13
C ILE A 350 -6.51 -7.07 7.25
N LYS A 351 -5.27 -6.57 7.25
CA LYS A 351 -4.08 -7.41 7.41
C LYS A 351 -4.04 -8.11 8.78
N GLU A 352 -4.54 -7.48 9.82
CA GLU A 352 -4.44 -7.95 11.20
C GLU A 352 -5.73 -8.62 11.71
N ILE A 353 -6.84 -8.56 10.96
CA ILE A 353 -8.14 -9.01 11.45
C ILE A 353 -8.29 -10.54 11.49
N CYS A 354 -7.60 -11.29 10.63
CA CYS A 354 -7.79 -12.73 10.50
C CYS A 354 -7.61 -13.54 11.81
N PRO A 355 -6.59 -13.26 12.64
CA PRO A 355 -6.47 -13.91 13.96
C PRO A 355 -7.69 -13.65 14.86
N ILE A 356 -8.22 -12.43 14.83
CA ILE A 356 -9.39 -12.03 15.65
C ILE A 356 -10.65 -12.74 15.16
N LEU A 357 -10.87 -12.80 13.84
CA LEU A 357 -12.03 -13.47 13.26
C LEU A 357 -12.02 -14.98 13.56
N ILE A 358 -10.86 -15.63 13.37
CA ILE A 358 -10.74 -17.07 13.67
C ILE A 358 -10.98 -17.32 15.16
N ARG A 359 -10.36 -16.54 16.05
CA ARG A 359 -10.58 -16.69 17.49
C ARG A 359 -12.04 -16.46 17.86
N GLY A 360 -12.66 -15.39 17.36
CA GLY A 360 -14.06 -15.08 17.63
C GLY A 360 -14.99 -16.19 17.17
N SER A 361 -14.76 -16.79 15.98
CA SER A 361 -15.56 -17.90 15.48
C SER A 361 -15.49 -19.17 16.35
N LEU A 362 -14.34 -19.40 16.99
CA LEU A 362 -14.15 -20.54 17.90
C LEU A 362 -14.72 -20.27 19.29
N GLU A 363 -14.68 -19.03 19.77
CA GLU A 363 -15.22 -18.63 21.08
C GLU A 363 -16.76 -18.57 21.08
N GLU A 364 -17.38 -18.22 19.95
CA GLU A 364 -18.85 -18.15 19.82
C GLU A 364 -19.52 -19.50 20.00
N VAL A 365 -18.83 -20.59 19.76
CA VAL A 365 -19.35 -21.96 19.80
C VAL A 365 -19.03 -22.66 21.15
N LYS A 366 -18.18 -22.05 21.99
CA LYS A 366 -17.88 -22.52 23.34
C LYS A 366 -18.97 -22.13 24.34
#